data_69c74a48cd7c3b88fb36d77e69bba194
#
_entry.id   69c74a48cd7c3b88fb36d77e69bba194
#
_cell.length_a   1.000
_cell.length_b   1.000
_cell.length_c   1.000
_cell.angle_alpha   90.00
_cell.angle_beta   90.00
_cell.angle_gamma   90.00
#
_symmetry.space_group_name_H-M   'P 1'
#
loop_
_entity.id
_entity.type
_entity.pdbx_description
1 polymer ?
#
loop_
_entity_poly.entity_id
_entity_poly.type
_entity_poly.pdbx_seq_one_letter_code
_entity_poly.pdbx_strand_id
1 'polypeptide(L)' 'MNLMEALALRDGLLRKRRIYHDLAQRAGTRSDRYSRTEIKFVSTIPVADLRKRVDDLSKQYRELDTRIQQLNWNTELKNG' A
#
# COMPACT_ATOMS: atom_id res chain seq x y z
N MET A 1 17.94 -9.34 1.69
CA MET A 1 17.36 -7.96 1.75
C MET A 1 17.97 -7.25 2.94
N ASN A 2 18.54 -6.08 2.72
CA ASN A 2 19.07 -5.26 3.81
C ASN A 2 17.98 -4.32 4.36
N LEU A 3 18.26 -3.66 5.48
CA LEU A 3 17.30 -2.79 6.15
C LEU A 3 16.86 -1.62 5.26
N MET A 4 17.79 -1.00 4.54
CA MET A 4 17.46 0.14 3.68
C MET A 4 16.53 -0.27 2.53
N GLU A 5 16.78 -1.42 1.91
CA GLU A 5 15.91 -1.96 0.87
C GLU A 5 14.51 -2.26 1.43
N ALA A 6 14.45 -2.86 2.61
CA ALA A 6 13.18 -3.18 3.25
C ALA A 6 12.37 -1.91 3.57
N LEU A 7 13.03 -0.87 4.07
CA LEU A 7 12.37 0.42 4.35
C LEU A 7 11.84 1.07 3.08
N ALA A 8 12.62 1.05 2.00
CA ALA A 8 12.19 1.59 0.71
C ALA A 8 10.98 0.85 0.16
N LEU A 9 10.98 -0.48 0.24
CA LEU A 9 9.84 -1.31 -0.18
C LEU A 9 8.60 -1.02 0.67
N ARG A 10 8.76 -0.87 1.98
CA ARG A 10 7.66 -0.53 2.88
C ARG A 10 7.01 0.79 2.49
N ASP A 11 7.81 1.81 2.23
CA ASP A 11 7.30 3.12 1.82
C ASP A 11 6.57 3.05 0.48
N GLY A 12 7.07 2.25 -0.45
CA GLY A 12 6.40 2.01 -1.73
C GLY A 12 5.05 1.31 -1.56
N LEU A 13 4.97 0.31 -0.68
CA LEU A 13 3.72 -0.38 -0.37
C LEU A 13 2.70 0.55 0.28
N LEU A 14 3.13 1.42 1.19
CA LEU A 14 2.25 2.42 1.82
C LEU A 14 1.67 3.38 0.80
N ARG A 15 2.49 3.86 -0.14
CA ARG A 15 2.02 4.76 -1.20
C ARG A 15 1.01 4.07 -2.11
N LYS A 16 1.28 2.84 -2.53
CA LYS A 16 0.34 2.06 -3.35
C LYS A 16 -0.96 1.83 -2.61
N ARG A 17 -0.89 1.43 -1.34
CA ARG A 17 -2.08 1.20 -0.52
C ARG A 17 -2.93 2.45 -0.42
N ARG A 18 -2.31 3.61 -0.20
CA ARG A 18 -3.01 4.89 -0.11
C ARG A 18 -3.73 5.21 -1.41
N ILE A 19 -3.08 5.03 -2.56
CA ILE A 19 -3.66 5.30 -3.86
C ILE A 19 -4.88 4.40 -4.10
N TYR A 20 -4.76 3.10 -3.89
CA TYR A 20 -5.88 2.17 -4.08
C TYR A 20 -7.01 2.39 -3.08
N HIS A 21 -6.67 2.72 -1.85
CA HIS A 21 -7.67 3.04 -0.82
C HIS A 21 -8.48 4.29 -1.22
N ASP A 22 -7.81 5.34 -1.67
CA ASP A 22 -8.47 6.55 -2.14
C ASP A 22 -9.36 6.27 -3.35
N LEU A 23 -8.87 5.48 -4.30
CA LEU A 23 -9.67 5.08 -5.47
C LEU A 23 -10.91 4.29 -5.06
N ALA A 24 -10.78 3.37 -4.11
CA ALA A 24 -11.91 2.58 -3.62
C ALA A 24 -12.95 3.45 -2.93
N GLN A 25 -12.52 4.41 -2.10
CA GLN A 25 -13.43 5.36 -1.46
C GLN A 25 -14.15 6.25 -2.48
N ARG A 26 -13.41 6.73 -3.47
CA ARG A 26 -13.95 7.59 -4.51
C ARG A 26 -14.91 6.85 -5.44
N ALA A 27 -14.67 5.59 -5.70
CA ALA A 27 -15.57 4.75 -6.50
C ALA A 27 -16.92 4.53 -5.82
N GLY A 28 -16.97 4.58 -4.48
CA GLY A 28 -18.21 4.47 -3.71
C GLY A 28 -18.99 5.77 -3.60
N THR A 29 -18.37 6.90 -3.97
CA THR A 29 -19.01 8.22 -3.95
C THR A 29 -18.95 8.84 -5.33
N ARG A 30 -20.10 9.11 -5.93
CA ARG A 30 -20.14 9.86 -7.19
C ARG A 30 -19.66 11.28 -6.90
N SER A 31 -18.52 11.63 -7.46
CA SER A 31 -17.98 12.97 -7.33
C SER A 31 -17.82 13.59 -8.72
N ASP A 32 -18.48 14.72 -8.95
CA ASP A 32 -18.38 15.49 -10.18
C ASP A 32 -17.01 16.17 -10.34
N ARG A 33 -16.13 15.97 -9.37
CA ARG A 33 -14.80 16.60 -9.34
C ARG A 33 -13.75 15.87 -10.16
N TYR A 34 -14.08 14.70 -10.71
CA TYR A 34 -13.11 13.91 -11.45
C TYR A 34 -13.03 14.28 -12.91
N SER A 35 -11.81 14.25 -13.47
CA SER A 35 -11.63 14.30 -14.91
C SER A 35 -12.28 13.08 -15.56
N ARG A 36 -12.60 13.17 -16.86
CA ARG A 36 -13.17 12.04 -17.61
C ARG A 36 -12.26 10.81 -17.55
N THR A 37 -10.95 11.02 -17.56
CA THR A 37 -9.96 9.93 -17.49
C THR A 37 -10.04 9.22 -16.14
N GLU A 38 -10.12 9.98 -15.06
CA GLU A 38 -10.25 9.41 -13.72
C GLU A 38 -11.56 8.65 -13.54
N ILE A 39 -12.67 9.18 -14.05
CA ILE A 39 -13.97 8.52 -14.01
C ILE A 39 -13.92 7.20 -14.78
N LYS A 40 -13.31 7.17 -15.96
CA LYS A 40 -13.15 5.94 -16.73
C LYS A 40 -12.31 4.91 -15.98
N PHE A 41 -11.20 5.34 -15.38
CA PHE A 41 -10.33 4.47 -14.60
C PHE A 41 -11.10 3.87 -13.42
N VAL A 42 -11.77 4.68 -12.64
CA VAL A 42 -12.55 4.25 -11.48
C VAL A 42 -13.69 3.32 -11.88
N SER A 43 -14.36 3.58 -13.02
CA SER A 43 -15.47 2.75 -13.47
C SER A 43 -15.03 1.43 -14.11
N THR A 44 -13.77 1.32 -14.57
CA THR A 44 -13.26 0.09 -15.17
C THR A 44 -12.76 -0.93 -14.15
N ILE A 45 -12.47 -0.49 -12.92
CA ILE A 45 -12.00 -1.38 -11.86
C ILE A 45 -13.11 -1.52 -10.82
N PRO A 46 -13.66 -2.75 -10.62
CA PRO A 46 -14.66 -2.97 -9.57
C PRO A 46 -14.12 -2.56 -8.19
N VAL A 47 -14.99 -1.97 -7.36
CA VAL A 47 -14.62 -1.56 -5.99
C VAL A 47 -14.10 -2.75 -5.18
N ALA A 48 -14.70 -3.92 -5.36
CA ALA A 48 -14.25 -5.13 -4.67
C ALA A 48 -12.80 -5.47 -5.00
N ASP A 49 -12.38 -5.29 -6.27
CA ASP A 49 -11.00 -5.53 -6.68
C ASP A 49 -10.05 -4.51 -6.09
N LEU A 50 -10.46 -3.24 -6.01
CA LEU A 50 -9.66 -2.20 -5.36
C LEU A 50 -9.46 -2.50 -3.88
N ARG A 51 -10.51 -2.91 -3.19
CA ARG A 51 -10.44 -3.30 -1.77
C ARG A 51 -9.55 -4.51 -1.57
N LYS A 52 -9.65 -5.49 -2.45
CA LYS A 52 -8.78 -6.68 -2.42
C LYS A 52 -7.31 -6.28 -2.57
N ARG A 53 -7.00 -5.38 -3.48
CA ARG A 53 -5.63 -4.86 -3.65
C ARG A 53 -5.13 -4.15 -2.40
N VAL A 54 -5.99 -3.36 -1.75
CA VAL A 54 -5.65 -2.71 -0.48
C VAL A 54 -5.34 -3.76 0.59
N ASP A 55 -6.16 -4.80 0.69
CA ASP A 55 -5.95 -5.87 1.66
C ASP A 55 -4.65 -6.63 1.40
N ASP A 56 -4.37 -6.95 0.14
CA ASP A 56 -3.12 -7.64 -0.25
C ASP A 56 -1.89 -6.77 0.07
N LEU A 57 -1.96 -5.48 -0.22
CA LEU A 57 -0.88 -4.54 0.09
C LEU A 57 -0.70 -4.37 1.59
N SER A 58 -1.79 -4.36 2.36
CA SER A 58 -1.74 -4.29 3.82
C SER A 58 -1.08 -5.55 4.40
N LYS A 59 -1.37 -6.71 3.84
CA LYS A 59 -0.73 -7.96 4.24
C LYS A 59 0.76 -7.94 3.94
N GLN A 60 1.14 -7.53 2.74
CA GLN A 60 2.55 -7.39 2.36
C GLN A 60 3.27 -6.39 3.26
N TYR A 61 2.62 -5.27 3.58
CA TYR A 61 3.17 -4.27 4.48
C TYR A 61 3.46 -4.87 5.86
N ARG A 62 2.50 -5.62 6.43
CA ARG A 62 2.68 -6.24 7.76
C ARG A 62 3.82 -7.25 7.75
N GLU A 63 3.90 -8.08 6.71
CA GLU A 63 4.98 -9.06 6.57
C GLU A 63 6.34 -8.37 6.48
N LEU A 64 6.42 -7.31 5.70
CA LEU A 64 7.65 -6.54 5.52
C LEU A 64 8.02 -5.79 6.80
N ASP A 65 7.04 -5.21 7.49
CA ASP A 65 7.27 -4.51 8.75
C ASP A 65 7.84 -5.46 9.81
N THR A 66 7.31 -6.68 9.89
CA THR A 66 7.84 -7.72 10.77
C THR A 66 9.30 -8.02 10.41
N ARG A 67 9.62 -8.11 9.12
CA ARG A 67 10.99 -8.34 8.67
C ARG A 67 11.92 -7.18 9.05
N ILE A 68 11.43 -5.96 8.94
CA ILE A 68 12.19 -4.76 9.33
C ILE A 68 12.48 -4.79 10.82
N GLN A 69 11.50 -5.14 11.65
CA GLN A 69 11.70 -5.27 13.09
C GLN A 69 12.77 -6.31 13.42
N GLN A 70 12.74 -7.45 12.75
CA GLN A 70 13.74 -8.50 12.91
C GLN A 70 15.14 -8.01 12.52
N LEU A 71 15.25 -7.29 11.41
CA LEU A 71 16.52 -6.71 10.96
C LEU A 71 17.07 -5.69 11.94
N ASN A 72 16.21 -4.82 12.47
CA ASN A 72 16.57 -3.85 13.51
C ASN A 72 17.04 -4.55 14.78
N TRP A 73 16.30 -5.56 15.23
CA TRP A 73 16.66 -6.33 16.41
C TRP A 73 18.04 -6.97 16.27
N ASN A 74 18.31 -7.62 15.15
CA ASN A 74 19.61 -8.24 14.88
C ASN A 74 20.73 -7.20 14.84
N THR A 75 20.48 -6.02 14.27
CA THR A 75 21.47 -4.94 14.21
C THR A 75 21.80 -4.43 15.61
N GLU A 76 20.77 -4.22 16.45
CA GLU A 76 20.98 -3.80 17.84
C GLU A 76 21.74 -4.83 18.64
N LEU A 77 21.45 -6.12 18.48
CA LEU A 77 22.16 -7.19 19.16
C LEU A 77 23.64 -7.27 18.75
N LYS A 78 23.94 -7.02 17.49
CA LYS A 78 25.31 -7.03 16.99
C LYS A 78 26.10 -5.82 17.47
N ASN A 79 25.45 -4.69 17.69
CA ASN A 79 26.08 -3.45 18.13
C ASN A 79 26.08 -3.29 19.65
N GLY A 80 25.36 -4.13 20.32
CA GLY A 80 25.31 -4.14 21.77
C GLY A 80 26.24 -5.20 22.32
#